data_ab38a605592c1501ef0594fc1cdacc7e
#
_entry.id   ab38a605592c1501ef0594fc1cdacc7e
#
_cell.length_a   1.000
_cell.length_b   1.000
_cell.length_c   1.000
_cell.angle_alpha   90.00
_cell.angle_beta   90.00
_cell.angle_gamma   90.00
#
_symmetry.space_group_name_H-M   'P 1'
#
loop_
_entity.id
_entity.type
_entity.pdbx_description
1 polymer ?
#
loop_
_entity_poly.entity_id
_entity_poly.type
_entity_poly.pdbx_seq_one_letter_code
_entity_poly.pdbx_strand_id
1 'polypeptide(L)'
;MFFFISIAVLLLNIPRDARWAENGITVAGGQEQGSALNQLNRPQGLYVDDDQTVYIADTDNHRIMEWKAGTTSGEVVAGGNGQGNRADQLNTPIDVIVDKETDSIIICDKGNRRVMRWLRRNRTSGEIIIENIYCWGLTMDDQRFLYVSDWGTNEVRRYRMEEKMGTVVAGGNGLGDHLNQLKWPAYIFVDLDHSVYVSDWNNHRVMKWMKDTKEGIVVAGGRGEGNALNQLSSPQGMLVDTLGTIYVAERLSNRVSRWCKGASQGNVIVGGKGKGQQANQLNLPE
;
A
#
# COMPACT_ATOMS: atom_id res chain seq x y z
N MET A 1 -6.79 -13.29 9.48
CA MET A 1 -5.56 -12.63 9.92
C MET A 1 -4.95 -11.97 8.69
N PHE A 2 -4.88 -10.66 8.68
CA PHE A 2 -4.31 -9.91 7.56
C PHE A 2 -2.90 -9.50 7.96
N PHE A 3 -1.92 -9.84 7.16
CA PHE A 3 -0.54 -9.37 7.33
C PHE A 3 -0.31 -8.21 6.37
N PHE A 4 0.17 -7.12 6.92
CA PHE A 4 0.52 -5.94 6.15
C PHE A 4 2.01 -5.65 6.34
N ILE A 5 2.67 -5.28 5.28
CA ILE A 5 4.01 -4.72 5.33
C ILE A 5 3.88 -3.23 5.04
N SER A 6 3.70 -2.45 6.08
CA SER A 6 3.99 -1.03 6.05
C SER A 6 4.83 -0.72 7.28
N ILE A 7 5.98 -0.20 7.07
CA ILE A 7 6.86 0.28 8.13
C ILE A 7 7.19 1.70 7.75
N ALA A 8 7.15 2.63 8.73
CA ALA A 8 7.65 3.97 8.53
C ALA A 8 9.05 3.90 7.94
N VAL A 9 9.15 4.26 6.66
CA VAL A 9 10.33 3.94 5.84
C VAL A 9 11.35 5.06 5.96
N LEU A 10 11.95 5.19 7.12
CA LEU A 10 13.22 5.86 7.24
C LEU A 10 14.23 4.84 7.76
N LEU A 11 15.01 4.24 6.83
CA LEU A 11 16.25 3.53 7.14
C LEU A 11 16.13 2.10 7.71
N LEU A 12 15.21 1.28 7.21
CA LEU A 12 15.29 -0.15 7.51
C LEU A 12 16.45 -0.80 6.73
N ASN A 13 17.52 -1.07 7.45
CA ASN A 13 18.56 -1.96 6.98
C ASN A 13 18.26 -3.38 7.50
N ILE A 14 17.50 -4.15 6.73
CA ILE A 14 17.18 -5.53 7.11
C ILE A 14 18.32 -6.42 6.63
N PRO A 15 19.06 -7.11 7.54
CA PRO A 15 20.13 -8.00 7.15
C PRO A 15 19.67 -9.06 6.13
N ARG A 16 20.54 -9.42 5.18
CA ARG A 16 20.21 -10.42 4.15
C ARG A 16 19.89 -11.79 4.72
N ASP A 17 20.43 -12.12 5.88
CA ASP A 17 20.21 -13.34 6.65
C ASP A 17 19.15 -13.21 7.74
N ALA A 18 18.40 -12.08 7.78
CA ALA A 18 17.33 -11.89 8.71
C ALA A 18 16.35 -13.06 8.69
N ARG A 19 16.06 -13.60 9.87
CA ARG A 19 15.07 -14.66 10.07
C ARG A 19 13.75 -14.06 10.52
N TRP A 20 12.71 -14.55 9.93
CA TRP A 20 11.35 -14.11 10.22
C TRP A 20 10.67 -15.13 11.14
N ALA A 21 9.89 -14.65 12.10
CA ALA A 21 9.07 -15.52 12.92
C ALA A 21 8.07 -16.28 12.01
N GLU A 22 7.98 -17.58 12.21
CA GLU A 22 7.06 -18.42 11.42
C GLU A 22 5.58 -18.05 11.71
N ASN A 23 5.29 -17.67 12.95
CA ASN A 23 3.97 -17.28 13.40
C ASN A 23 3.86 -15.75 13.51
N GLY A 24 2.82 -15.20 12.89
CA GLY A 24 2.49 -13.79 13.03
C GLY A 24 1.72 -13.51 14.33
N ILE A 25 1.80 -12.25 14.76
CA ILE A 25 1.02 -11.71 15.88
C ILE A 25 -0.01 -10.75 15.32
N THR A 26 -1.26 -10.86 15.75
CA THR A 26 -2.30 -9.90 15.40
C THR A 26 -2.07 -8.60 16.16
N VAL A 27 -1.91 -7.49 15.42
CA VAL A 27 -1.69 -6.15 16.00
C VAL A 27 -2.93 -5.26 15.96
N ALA A 28 -3.91 -5.60 15.11
CA ALA A 28 -5.18 -4.87 14.98
C ALA A 28 -6.29 -5.81 14.53
N GLY A 29 -7.53 -5.57 14.94
CA GLY A 29 -8.66 -6.45 14.64
C GLY A 29 -8.56 -7.81 15.35
N GLY A 30 -8.85 -8.90 14.60
CA GLY A 30 -8.74 -10.27 15.12
C GLY A 30 -9.97 -10.77 15.88
N GLN A 31 -11.02 -9.95 16.00
CA GLN A 31 -12.29 -10.27 16.66
C GLN A 31 -13.42 -10.48 15.64
N GLU A 32 -13.15 -11.36 14.66
CA GLU A 32 -14.05 -11.59 13.50
C GLU A 32 -14.24 -10.35 12.61
N GLN A 33 -14.96 -10.54 11.51
CA GLN A 33 -15.32 -9.46 10.61
C GLN A 33 -16.47 -8.65 11.22
N GLY A 34 -16.35 -7.33 11.25
CA GLY A 34 -17.41 -6.47 11.78
C GLY A 34 -17.03 -5.00 11.83
N SER A 35 -17.91 -4.19 12.43
CA SER A 35 -17.78 -2.73 12.51
C SER A 35 -17.48 -2.18 13.91
N ALA A 36 -17.39 -3.03 14.93
CA ALA A 36 -17.00 -2.59 16.27
C ALA A 36 -15.55 -2.03 16.26
N LEU A 37 -15.16 -1.32 17.32
CA LEU A 37 -13.83 -0.69 17.39
C LEU A 37 -12.67 -1.70 17.51
N ASN A 38 -12.95 -2.94 17.85
CA ASN A 38 -12.00 -4.05 17.87
C ASN A 38 -12.11 -4.99 16.66
N GLN A 39 -12.90 -4.60 15.65
CA GLN A 39 -13.14 -5.36 14.45
C GLN A 39 -12.75 -4.57 13.20
N LEU A 40 -12.43 -5.29 12.13
CA LEU A 40 -12.19 -4.74 10.80
C LEU A 40 -13.04 -5.50 9.77
N ASN A 41 -13.34 -4.82 8.66
CA ASN A 41 -14.08 -5.41 7.56
C ASN A 41 -13.33 -5.15 6.24
N ARG A 42 -12.67 -6.18 5.73
CA ARG A 42 -11.84 -6.14 4.53
C ARG A 42 -10.83 -4.98 4.56
N PRO A 43 -9.96 -4.93 5.59
CA PRO A 43 -8.92 -3.93 5.64
C PRO A 43 -7.98 -4.07 4.43
N GLN A 44 -7.53 -2.93 3.92
CA GLN A 44 -6.64 -2.84 2.77
C GLN A 44 -5.34 -2.15 3.19
N GLY A 45 -4.93 -1.06 2.55
CA GLY A 45 -3.70 -0.36 2.88
C GLY A 45 -3.61 0.10 4.33
N LEU A 46 -2.39 0.15 4.81
CA LEU A 46 -2.08 0.65 6.13
C LEU A 46 -0.78 1.45 6.14
N TYR A 47 -0.64 2.28 7.17
CA TYR A 47 0.56 3.02 7.48
C TYR A 47 0.93 2.79 8.95
N VAL A 48 2.21 2.63 9.25
CA VAL A 48 2.73 2.53 10.63
C VAL A 48 3.56 3.77 10.91
N ASP A 49 3.19 4.52 11.96
CA ASP A 49 3.92 5.72 12.40
C ASP A 49 5.13 5.35 13.29
N ASP A 50 6.01 6.32 13.59
CA ASP A 50 7.24 6.11 14.36
C ASP A 50 6.98 5.61 15.79
N ASP A 51 5.84 5.95 16.37
CA ASP A 51 5.38 5.47 17.69
C ASP A 51 4.69 4.09 17.64
N GLN A 52 4.76 3.40 16.50
CA GLN A 52 4.11 2.12 16.22
C GLN A 52 2.57 2.19 16.19
N THR A 53 2.00 3.38 16.04
CA THR A 53 0.57 3.53 15.75
C THR A 53 0.28 3.09 14.32
N VAL A 54 -0.72 2.23 14.15
CA VAL A 54 -1.12 1.68 12.86
C VAL A 54 -2.39 2.38 12.39
N TYR A 55 -2.34 3.01 11.22
CA TYR A 55 -3.49 3.55 10.50
C TYR A 55 -3.95 2.54 9.46
N ILE A 56 -5.23 2.23 9.40
CA ILE A 56 -5.77 1.14 8.57
C ILE A 56 -6.96 1.64 7.77
N ALA A 57 -6.96 1.44 6.47
CA ALA A 57 -8.13 1.59 5.63
C ALA A 57 -9.08 0.40 5.87
N ASP A 58 -10.11 0.62 6.69
CA ASP A 58 -11.16 -0.35 7.01
C ASP A 58 -12.27 -0.23 5.95
N THR A 59 -11.96 -0.79 4.77
CA THR A 59 -12.55 -0.47 3.46
C THR A 59 -14.06 -0.62 3.44
N ASP A 60 -14.60 -1.76 3.85
CA ASP A 60 -16.03 -2.02 3.77
C ASP A 60 -16.82 -1.40 4.94
N ASN A 61 -16.12 -0.85 5.94
CA ASN A 61 -16.72 0.00 6.98
C ASN A 61 -16.61 1.50 6.65
N HIS A 62 -16.05 1.87 5.50
CA HIS A 62 -15.94 3.26 5.02
C HIS A 62 -15.28 4.20 6.01
N ARG A 63 -14.18 3.75 6.64
CA ARG A 63 -13.47 4.50 7.70
C ARG A 63 -11.97 4.23 7.68
N ILE A 64 -11.22 5.13 8.31
CA ILE A 64 -9.84 4.90 8.69
C ILE A 64 -9.79 4.68 10.20
N MET A 65 -9.11 3.61 10.61
CA MET A 65 -8.89 3.25 12.01
C MET A 65 -7.47 3.60 12.42
N GLU A 66 -7.31 4.12 13.63
CA GLU A 66 -6.03 4.28 14.33
C GLU A 66 -5.92 3.22 15.41
N TRP A 67 -4.81 2.48 15.43
CA TRP A 67 -4.54 1.46 16.44
C TRP A 67 -3.19 1.72 17.10
N LYS A 68 -3.21 2.06 18.39
CA LYS A 68 -1.99 2.26 19.17
C LYS A 68 -1.40 0.94 19.60
N ALA A 69 -0.07 0.88 19.69
CA ALA A 69 0.62 -0.34 20.14
C ALA A 69 0.10 -0.83 21.49
N GLY A 70 -0.19 -2.13 21.58
CA GLY A 70 -0.66 -2.78 22.80
C GLY A 70 -2.13 -2.58 23.15
N THR A 71 -2.92 -1.83 22.36
CA THR A 71 -4.37 -1.68 22.61
C THR A 71 -5.17 -2.82 21.98
N THR A 72 -6.30 -3.15 22.57
CA THR A 72 -7.22 -4.20 22.08
C THR A 72 -8.33 -3.66 21.18
N SER A 73 -8.44 -2.34 21.02
CA SER A 73 -9.38 -1.66 20.14
C SER A 73 -8.75 -0.44 19.53
N GLY A 74 -9.22 -0.07 18.33
CA GLY A 74 -8.82 1.14 17.64
C GLY A 74 -9.78 2.30 17.86
N GLU A 75 -9.46 3.43 17.23
CA GLU A 75 -10.31 4.62 17.16
C GLU A 75 -10.59 4.95 15.69
N VAL A 76 -11.76 5.49 15.39
CA VAL A 76 -12.08 6.04 14.06
C VAL A 76 -11.45 7.42 13.95
N VAL A 77 -10.59 7.62 12.93
CA VAL A 77 -9.89 8.89 12.71
C VAL A 77 -10.35 9.65 11.46
N ALA A 78 -11.04 8.95 10.55
CA ALA A 78 -11.69 9.56 9.38
C ALA A 78 -12.85 8.69 8.91
N GLY A 79 -13.89 9.30 8.35
CA GLY A 79 -15.09 8.60 7.91
C GLY A 79 -15.90 8.02 9.05
N GLY A 80 -16.51 6.83 8.82
CA GLY A 80 -17.33 6.15 9.84
C GLY A 80 -18.75 6.72 9.98
N ASN A 81 -19.11 7.74 9.20
CA ASN A 81 -20.45 8.36 9.16
C ASN A 81 -21.31 7.77 8.02
N GLY A 82 -21.12 6.47 7.74
CA GLY A 82 -21.73 5.76 6.62
C GLY A 82 -21.03 6.03 5.30
N GLN A 83 -21.35 5.20 4.31
CA GLN A 83 -20.86 5.35 2.95
C GLN A 83 -21.40 6.64 2.32
N GLY A 84 -20.54 7.44 1.72
CA GLY A 84 -20.96 8.66 1.03
C GLY A 84 -19.81 9.53 0.56
N ASN A 85 -20.16 10.71 0.02
CA ASN A 85 -19.22 11.65 -0.59
C ASN A 85 -19.12 13.00 0.12
N ARG A 86 -19.81 13.18 1.25
CA ARG A 86 -19.67 14.40 2.06
C ARG A 86 -18.25 14.53 2.59
N ALA A 87 -17.92 15.69 3.14
CA ALA A 87 -16.60 15.96 3.72
C ALA A 87 -16.29 15.10 4.96
N ASP A 88 -17.32 14.60 5.65
CA ASP A 88 -17.24 13.72 6.82
C ASP A 88 -17.43 12.22 6.49
N GLN A 89 -17.52 11.87 5.21
CA GLN A 89 -17.76 10.51 4.74
C GLN A 89 -16.64 10.02 3.81
N LEU A 90 -16.47 8.71 3.79
CA LEU A 90 -15.63 7.98 2.85
C LEU A 90 -16.45 6.93 2.10
N ASN A 91 -15.93 6.47 0.97
CA ASN A 91 -16.51 5.39 0.19
C ASN A 91 -15.43 4.41 -0.24
N THR A 92 -15.38 3.25 0.39
CA THR A 92 -14.37 2.21 0.15
C THR A 92 -12.94 2.78 0.11
N PRO A 93 -12.47 3.44 1.21
CA PRO A 93 -11.07 3.88 1.29
C PRO A 93 -10.16 2.67 1.16
N ILE A 94 -9.06 2.83 0.41
CA ILE A 94 -8.21 1.68 0.09
C ILE A 94 -6.78 1.84 0.60
N ASP A 95 -6.31 3.06 0.77
CA ASP A 95 -4.97 3.31 1.30
C ASP A 95 -4.92 4.58 2.13
N VAL A 96 -3.95 4.66 3.04
CA VAL A 96 -3.74 5.78 3.95
C VAL A 96 -2.26 5.96 4.24
N ILE A 97 -1.80 7.20 4.25
CA ILE A 97 -0.46 7.60 4.70
C ILE A 97 -0.56 8.77 5.68
N VAL A 98 0.50 9.01 6.45
CA VAL A 98 0.61 10.16 7.36
C VAL A 98 1.56 11.20 6.77
N ASP A 99 1.09 12.44 6.65
CA ASP A 99 1.92 13.62 6.45
C ASP A 99 2.26 14.21 7.82
N LYS A 100 3.48 13.93 8.29
CA LYS A 100 3.94 14.35 9.62
C LYS A 100 4.11 15.85 9.76
N GLU A 101 4.42 16.55 8.67
CA GLU A 101 4.66 17.98 8.70
C GLU A 101 3.37 18.77 8.93
N THR A 102 2.26 18.33 8.32
CA THR A 102 0.96 18.97 8.50
C THR A 102 0.09 18.31 9.56
N ASP A 103 0.60 17.27 10.25
CA ASP A 103 -0.13 16.45 11.21
C ASP A 103 -1.48 15.98 10.63
N SER A 104 -1.43 15.40 9.43
CA SER A 104 -2.61 14.95 8.71
C SER A 104 -2.46 13.54 8.16
N ILE A 105 -3.57 12.90 7.87
CA ILE A 105 -3.65 11.66 7.11
C ILE A 105 -4.14 11.95 5.69
N ILE A 106 -3.50 11.32 4.73
CA ILE A 106 -3.88 11.37 3.31
C ILE A 106 -4.52 10.02 2.96
N ILE A 107 -5.70 10.07 2.37
CA ILE A 107 -6.57 8.91 2.18
C ILE A 107 -6.93 8.76 0.70
N CYS A 108 -6.70 7.58 0.13
CA CYS A 108 -7.32 7.20 -1.14
C CYS A 108 -8.78 6.81 -0.91
N ASP A 109 -9.70 7.70 -1.19
CA ASP A 109 -11.16 7.50 -1.13
C ASP A 109 -11.65 6.98 -2.49
N LYS A 110 -11.30 5.71 -2.77
CA LYS A 110 -11.41 5.05 -4.07
C LYS A 110 -12.81 5.12 -4.65
N GLY A 111 -13.84 4.81 -3.86
CA GLY A 111 -15.23 4.77 -4.35
C GLY A 111 -15.76 6.14 -4.75
N ASN A 112 -15.16 7.22 -4.25
CA ASN A 112 -15.46 8.60 -4.63
C ASN A 112 -14.47 9.16 -5.67
N ARG A 113 -13.49 8.39 -6.11
CA ARG A 113 -12.45 8.79 -7.09
C ARG A 113 -11.74 10.08 -6.69
N ARG A 114 -11.31 10.15 -5.41
CA ARG A 114 -10.64 11.32 -4.85
C ARG A 114 -9.57 10.93 -3.84
N VAL A 115 -8.62 11.82 -3.60
CA VAL A 115 -7.71 11.77 -2.46
C VAL A 115 -8.11 12.86 -1.48
N MET A 116 -8.23 12.48 -0.21
CA MET A 116 -8.64 13.35 0.89
C MET A 116 -7.48 13.62 1.83
N ARG A 117 -7.42 14.83 2.43
CA ARG A 117 -6.58 15.16 3.57
C ARG A 117 -7.46 15.35 4.80
N TRP A 118 -7.06 14.76 5.92
CA TRP A 118 -7.79 14.81 7.19
C TRP A 118 -6.84 15.17 8.31
N LEU A 119 -7.11 16.25 9.06
CA LEU A 119 -6.25 16.64 10.18
C LEU A 119 -6.38 15.65 11.33
N ARG A 120 -5.26 15.17 11.88
CA ARG A 120 -5.25 14.19 12.98
C ARG A 120 -5.89 14.74 14.26
N ARG A 121 -5.80 16.06 14.49
CA ARG A 121 -6.37 16.74 15.67
C ARG A 121 -7.83 17.17 15.49
N ASN A 122 -8.28 17.39 14.26
CA ASN A 122 -9.66 17.73 13.96
C ASN A 122 -10.25 16.65 13.06
N ARG A 123 -10.88 15.66 13.68
CA ARG A 123 -11.36 14.43 13.04
C ARG A 123 -12.79 14.55 12.47
N THR A 124 -13.33 15.78 12.36
CA THR A 124 -14.76 15.99 11.99
C THR A 124 -15.00 15.90 10.50
N SER A 125 -14.06 16.35 9.67
CA SER A 125 -14.18 16.31 8.21
C SER A 125 -12.82 16.45 7.54
N GLY A 126 -12.74 15.97 6.30
CA GLY A 126 -11.56 16.12 5.44
C GLY A 126 -11.79 17.11 4.31
N GLU A 127 -10.72 17.46 3.63
CA GLU A 127 -10.74 18.24 2.40
C GLU A 127 -10.28 17.39 1.21
N ILE A 128 -10.80 17.69 0.04
CA ILE A 128 -10.39 17.03 -1.20
C ILE A 128 -9.13 17.72 -1.71
N ILE A 129 -8.03 16.96 -1.86
CA ILE A 129 -6.78 17.47 -2.40
C ILE A 129 -6.57 17.05 -3.87
N ILE A 130 -7.14 15.92 -4.30
CA ILE A 130 -7.12 15.47 -5.69
C ILE A 130 -8.50 14.92 -6.06
N GLU A 131 -9.03 15.32 -7.20
CA GLU A 131 -10.32 14.88 -7.73
C GLU A 131 -10.15 14.06 -9.02
N ASN A 132 -11.17 13.27 -9.34
CA ASN A 132 -11.28 12.52 -10.59
C ASN A 132 -10.11 11.56 -10.85
N ILE A 133 -9.61 10.90 -9.79
CA ILE A 133 -8.54 9.93 -9.83
C ILE A 133 -9.03 8.55 -9.35
N TYR A 134 -8.72 7.51 -10.11
CA TYR A 134 -8.96 6.13 -9.70
C TYR A 134 -7.79 5.65 -8.84
N CYS A 135 -7.60 6.27 -7.67
CA CYS A 135 -6.48 5.98 -6.80
C CYS A 135 -6.53 4.54 -6.25
N TRP A 136 -5.34 3.95 -6.05
CA TRP A 136 -5.16 2.70 -5.31
C TRP A 136 -4.13 2.87 -4.21
N GLY A 137 -2.86 3.03 -4.53
CA GLY A 137 -1.77 3.21 -3.60
C GLY A 137 -1.33 4.68 -3.49
N LEU A 138 -0.90 5.05 -2.30
CA LEU A 138 -0.35 6.35 -1.95
C LEU A 138 1.05 6.19 -1.37
N THR A 139 1.94 7.10 -1.68
CA THR A 139 3.21 7.27 -0.96
C THR A 139 3.69 8.71 -1.06
N MET A 140 4.57 9.12 -0.16
CA MET A 140 5.14 10.47 -0.15
C MET A 140 6.66 10.35 -0.05
N ASP A 141 7.39 11.16 -0.82
CA ASP A 141 8.85 11.23 -0.72
C ASP A 141 9.30 12.22 0.36
N ASP A 142 10.60 12.29 0.58
CA ASP A 142 11.25 13.18 1.56
C ASP A 142 11.15 14.68 1.21
N GLN A 143 10.79 15.00 -0.05
CA GLN A 143 10.50 16.36 -0.53
C GLN A 143 9.01 16.68 -0.46
N ARG A 144 8.21 15.80 0.14
CA ARG A 144 6.75 15.91 0.26
C ARG A 144 5.99 15.96 -1.05
N PHE A 145 6.51 15.33 -2.10
CA PHE A 145 5.68 15.02 -3.24
C PHE A 145 4.80 13.81 -2.93
N LEU A 146 3.52 13.95 -3.20
CA LEU A 146 2.56 12.85 -3.11
C LEU A 146 2.53 12.07 -4.42
N TYR A 147 2.71 10.78 -4.33
CA TYR A 147 2.58 9.86 -5.47
C TYR A 147 1.30 9.07 -5.32
N VAL A 148 0.57 8.93 -6.41
CA VAL A 148 -0.72 8.21 -6.45
C VAL A 148 -0.71 7.28 -7.66
N SER A 149 -0.97 5.99 -7.43
CA SER A 149 -1.26 5.09 -8.53
C SER A 149 -2.71 5.27 -8.99
N ASP A 150 -2.90 5.44 -10.29
CA ASP A 150 -4.21 5.53 -10.94
C ASP A 150 -4.43 4.28 -11.79
N TRP A 151 -5.25 3.35 -11.28
CA TRP A 151 -5.56 2.10 -11.98
C TRP A 151 -6.49 2.29 -13.18
N GLY A 152 -7.22 3.40 -13.24
CA GLY A 152 -8.09 3.72 -14.37
C GLY A 152 -7.33 4.17 -15.61
N THR A 153 -6.26 4.96 -15.42
CA THR A 153 -5.39 5.44 -16.52
C THR A 153 -4.10 4.62 -16.66
N ASN A 154 -3.87 3.65 -15.75
CA ASN A 154 -2.69 2.78 -15.73
C ASN A 154 -1.37 3.54 -15.65
N GLU A 155 -1.29 4.44 -14.67
CA GLU A 155 -0.13 5.29 -14.45
C GLU A 155 0.10 5.60 -12.97
N VAL A 156 1.26 6.14 -12.64
CA VAL A 156 1.55 6.78 -11.35
C VAL A 156 1.77 8.26 -11.60
N ARG A 157 1.07 9.08 -10.83
CA ARG A 157 1.23 10.54 -10.85
C ARG A 157 1.88 11.05 -9.59
N ARG A 158 2.76 12.03 -9.76
CA ARG A 158 3.41 12.78 -8.68
C ARG A 158 2.79 14.17 -8.61
N TYR A 159 2.39 14.58 -7.40
CA TYR A 159 1.79 15.87 -7.11
C TYR A 159 2.66 16.65 -6.11
N ARG A 160 2.84 17.94 -6.31
CA ARG A 160 3.15 18.82 -5.18
C ARG A 160 1.91 18.95 -4.33
N MET A 161 2.09 19.00 -3.01
CA MET A 161 0.99 19.33 -2.14
C MET A 161 0.41 20.70 -2.56
N GLU A 162 -0.94 20.75 -2.68
CA GLU A 162 -1.72 21.90 -3.13
C GLU A 162 -1.77 22.14 -4.66
N GLU A 163 -1.04 21.38 -5.46
CA GLU A 163 -1.20 21.39 -6.92
C GLU A 163 -2.30 20.40 -7.34
N LYS A 164 -3.21 20.85 -8.20
CA LYS A 164 -4.29 20.00 -8.72
C LYS A 164 -3.89 19.10 -9.89
N MET A 165 -2.79 19.44 -10.54
CA MET A 165 -2.30 18.72 -11.71
C MET A 165 -1.04 17.93 -11.37
N GLY A 166 -1.13 16.60 -11.43
CA GLY A 166 0.01 15.73 -11.24
C GLY A 166 0.79 15.47 -12.52
N THR A 167 2.08 15.19 -12.38
CA THR A 167 2.96 14.75 -13.48
C THR A 167 3.03 13.23 -13.51
N VAL A 168 2.86 12.61 -14.67
CA VAL A 168 3.05 11.15 -14.85
C VAL A 168 4.53 10.82 -14.67
N VAL A 169 4.82 9.87 -13.80
CA VAL A 169 6.20 9.43 -13.46
C VAL A 169 6.43 7.95 -13.73
N ALA A 170 5.37 7.15 -13.94
CA ALA A 170 5.45 5.75 -14.36
C ALA A 170 4.20 5.38 -15.16
N GLY A 171 4.32 4.51 -16.16
CA GLY A 171 3.21 4.13 -17.01
C GLY A 171 2.71 5.27 -17.91
N GLY A 172 1.37 5.39 -18.06
CA GLY A 172 0.73 6.47 -18.84
C GLY A 172 0.77 6.27 -20.36
N ASN A 173 1.21 5.10 -20.83
CA ASN A 173 1.26 4.74 -22.24
C ASN A 173 0.19 3.68 -22.60
N GLY A 174 -0.97 3.78 -21.94
CA GLY A 174 -2.05 2.82 -22.09
C GLY A 174 -1.85 1.54 -21.27
N LEU A 175 -2.88 0.72 -21.25
CA LEU A 175 -2.89 -0.57 -20.60
C LEU A 175 -2.04 -1.57 -21.38
N GLY A 176 -1.09 -2.23 -20.73
CA GLY A 176 -0.25 -3.24 -21.37
C GLY A 176 0.87 -3.76 -20.50
N ASP A 177 1.77 -4.53 -21.09
CA ASP A 177 2.89 -5.22 -20.44
C ASP A 177 4.28 -4.76 -20.90
N HIS A 178 4.36 -3.79 -21.82
CA HIS A 178 5.64 -3.20 -22.21
C HIS A 178 6.31 -2.48 -21.04
N LEU A 179 7.60 -2.17 -21.16
CA LEU A 179 8.37 -1.55 -20.07
C LEU A 179 7.93 -0.12 -19.72
N ASN A 180 7.20 0.54 -20.61
CA ASN A 180 6.58 1.86 -20.40
C ASN A 180 5.08 1.79 -20.08
N GLN A 181 4.54 0.59 -19.87
CA GLN A 181 3.11 0.37 -19.62
C GLN A 181 2.90 -0.31 -18.27
N LEU A 182 1.69 -0.15 -17.73
CA LEU A 182 1.19 -0.80 -16.53
C LEU A 182 -0.18 -1.43 -16.81
N LYS A 183 -0.55 -2.39 -15.96
CA LYS A 183 -1.87 -3.02 -16.00
C LYS A 183 -2.43 -3.16 -14.59
N TRP A 184 -3.31 -2.21 -14.26
CA TRP A 184 -3.89 -2.06 -12.93
C TRP A 184 -2.82 -1.90 -11.84
N PRO A 185 -2.06 -0.79 -11.88
CA PRO A 185 -1.09 -0.51 -10.83
C PRO A 185 -1.79 -0.42 -9.47
N ALA A 186 -1.24 -1.15 -8.49
CA ALA A 186 -1.75 -1.18 -7.13
C ALA A 186 -0.89 -0.29 -6.21
N TYR A 187 -0.19 -0.88 -5.25
CA TYR A 187 0.63 -0.12 -4.31
C TYR A 187 1.93 0.36 -4.94
N ILE A 188 2.46 1.44 -4.39
CA ILE A 188 3.66 2.12 -4.86
C ILE A 188 4.60 2.41 -3.70
N PHE A 189 5.88 2.51 -4.01
CA PHE A 189 6.93 2.91 -3.10
C PHE A 189 7.92 3.84 -3.82
N VAL A 190 8.46 4.83 -3.13
CA VAL A 190 9.48 5.74 -3.67
C VAL A 190 10.72 5.66 -2.80
N ASP A 191 11.89 5.38 -3.41
CA ASP A 191 13.17 5.34 -2.71
C ASP A 191 13.81 6.74 -2.58
N LEU A 192 14.92 6.82 -1.83
CA LEU A 192 15.65 8.08 -1.62
C LEU A 192 16.24 8.68 -2.90
N ASP A 193 16.40 7.88 -3.96
CA ASP A 193 16.81 8.34 -5.29
C ASP A 193 15.60 8.82 -6.12
N HIS A 194 14.42 8.93 -5.50
CA HIS A 194 13.14 9.25 -6.13
C HIS A 194 12.76 8.29 -7.27
N SER A 195 13.25 7.06 -7.23
CA SER A 195 12.78 6.01 -8.13
C SER A 195 11.44 5.47 -7.63
N VAL A 196 10.52 5.26 -8.56
CA VAL A 196 9.16 4.80 -8.29
C VAL A 196 9.08 3.30 -8.52
N TYR A 197 8.73 2.55 -7.48
CA TYR A 197 8.41 1.13 -7.57
C TYR A 197 6.89 0.96 -7.62
N VAL A 198 6.42 0.08 -8.48
CA VAL A 198 4.98 -0.12 -8.74
C VAL A 198 4.66 -1.61 -8.71
N SER A 199 3.70 -2.00 -7.89
CA SER A 199 3.05 -3.30 -8.01
C SER A 199 2.16 -3.29 -9.25
N ASP A 200 2.65 -3.83 -10.35
CA ASP A 200 1.95 -3.97 -11.62
C ASP A 200 1.09 -5.24 -11.54
N TRP A 201 -0.04 -5.10 -10.84
CA TRP A 201 -0.86 -6.17 -10.28
C TRP A 201 -1.21 -7.25 -11.30
N ASN A 202 -1.77 -6.84 -12.43
CA ASN A 202 -2.30 -7.79 -13.42
C ASN A 202 -1.26 -8.22 -14.47
N ASN A 203 -0.01 -7.73 -14.37
CA ASN A 203 1.17 -8.23 -15.07
C ASN A 203 2.05 -9.10 -14.16
N HIS A 204 1.64 -9.33 -12.91
CA HIS A 204 2.33 -10.20 -11.95
C HIS A 204 3.82 -9.86 -11.80
N ARG A 205 4.12 -8.56 -11.69
CA ARG A 205 5.49 -8.04 -11.58
C ARG A 205 5.57 -6.81 -10.69
N VAL A 206 6.76 -6.52 -10.19
CA VAL A 206 7.11 -5.21 -9.64
C VAL A 206 8.03 -4.52 -10.64
N MET A 207 7.66 -3.30 -10.98
CA MET A 207 8.41 -2.43 -11.88
C MET A 207 9.10 -1.32 -11.09
N LYS A 208 10.27 -0.88 -11.56
CA LYS A 208 10.99 0.29 -11.06
C LYS A 208 11.21 1.30 -12.19
N TRP A 209 10.76 2.53 -12.00
CA TRP A 209 11.14 3.68 -12.83
C TRP A 209 12.18 4.51 -12.08
N MET A 210 13.36 4.67 -12.64
CA MET A 210 14.31 5.66 -12.14
C MET A 210 13.78 7.06 -12.43
N LYS A 211 14.20 8.03 -11.62
CA LYS A 211 13.79 9.43 -11.81
C LYS A 211 14.01 9.87 -13.27
N ASP A 212 13.00 10.49 -13.85
CA ASP A 212 12.98 11.08 -15.20
C ASP A 212 13.19 10.07 -16.37
N THR A 213 13.05 8.75 -16.12
CA THR A 213 13.07 7.74 -17.19
C THR A 213 11.68 7.54 -17.80
N LYS A 214 11.64 7.24 -19.10
CA LYS A 214 10.39 6.97 -19.84
C LYS A 214 9.94 5.51 -19.72
N GLU A 215 10.85 4.61 -19.37
CA GLU A 215 10.60 3.19 -19.25
C GLU A 215 11.10 2.70 -17.89
N GLY A 216 10.38 1.72 -17.35
CA GLY A 216 10.77 1.02 -16.14
C GLY A 216 11.56 -0.24 -16.43
N ILE A 217 12.05 -0.86 -15.38
CA ILE A 217 12.68 -2.18 -15.40
C ILE A 217 11.89 -3.13 -14.50
N VAL A 218 11.81 -4.40 -14.86
CA VAL A 218 11.25 -5.44 -13.99
C VAL A 218 12.25 -5.75 -12.88
N VAL A 219 11.86 -5.62 -11.63
CA VAL A 219 12.72 -5.85 -10.46
C VAL A 219 12.29 -7.05 -9.63
N ALA A 220 11.06 -7.56 -9.82
CA ALA A 220 10.57 -8.82 -9.26
C ALA A 220 9.46 -9.41 -10.14
N GLY A 221 9.38 -10.74 -10.25
CA GLY A 221 8.36 -11.42 -11.04
C GLY A 221 8.50 -11.23 -12.55
N GLY A 222 7.37 -11.03 -13.26
CA GLY A 222 7.34 -10.82 -14.72
C GLY A 222 7.58 -12.09 -15.55
N ARG A 223 7.39 -13.25 -14.94
CA ARG A 223 7.49 -14.59 -15.57
C ARG A 223 6.13 -15.28 -15.65
N GLY A 224 5.07 -14.50 -15.79
CA GLY A 224 3.69 -14.94 -15.70
C GLY A 224 3.24 -15.14 -14.25
N GLU A 225 1.93 -15.38 -14.08
CA GLU A 225 1.33 -15.69 -12.78
C GLU A 225 1.81 -17.05 -12.28
N GLY A 226 2.16 -17.14 -11.00
CA GLY A 226 2.47 -18.43 -10.40
C GLY A 226 3.15 -18.36 -9.04
N ASN A 227 3.42 -19.57 -8.50
CA ASN A 227 3.98 -19.77 -7.17
C ASN A 227 5.48 -20.12 -7.18
N ALA A 228 6.11 -20.24 -8.36
CA ALA A 228 7.55 -20.45 -8.43
C ALA A 228 8.32 -19.25 -7.84
N LEU A 229 9.55 -19.47 -7.39
CA LEU A 229 10.34 -18.41 -6.73
C LEU A 229 10.71 -17.25 -7.66
N ASN A 230 10.65 -17.43 -8.97
CA ASN A 230 10.86 -16.39 -9.98
C ASN A 230 9.55 -15.78 -10.52
N GLN A 231 8.41 -16.14 -9.94
CA GLN A 231 7.08 -15.63 -10.29
C GLN A 231 6.46 -14.87 -9.12
N LEU A 232 5.54 -13.99 -9.43
CA LEU A 232 4.62 -13.35 -8.50
C LEU A 232 3.17 -13.68 -8.87
N SER A 233 2.27 -13.63 -7.90
CA SER A 233 0.84 -13.78 -8.15
C SER A 233 0.07 -12.64 -7.51
N SER A 234 -0.34 -11.68 -8.36
CA SER A 234 -1.08 -10.48 -7.96
C SER A 234 -0.38 -9.70 -6.84
N PRO A 235 0.81 -9.11 -7.11
CA PRO A 235 1.54 -8.32 -6.12
C PRO A 235 0.70 -7.12 -5.65
N GLN A 236 0.70 -6.89 -4.36
CA GLN A 236 -0.02 -5.80 -3.68
C GLN A 236 0.98 -4.91 -2.93
N GLY A 237 0.80 -4.78 -1.61
CA GLY A 237 1.68 -3.98 -0.77
C GLY A 237 3.14 -4.37 -0.91
N MET A 238 4.01 -3.37 -0.97
CA MET A 238 5.44 -3.59 -1.04
C MET A 238 6.22 -2.58 -0.21
N LEU A 239 7.42 -3.00 0.16
CA LEU A 239 8.41 -2.21 0.84
C LEU A 239 9.76 -2.42 0.17
N VAL A 240 10.58 -1.39 0.08
CA VAL A 240 11.98 -1.50 -0.37
C VAL A 240 12.90 -1.00 0.74
N ASP A 241 13.85 -1.83 1.17
CA ASP A 241 14.83 -1.44 2.18
C ASP A 241 15.99 -0.61 1.59
N THR A 242 16.85 -0.09 2.46
CA THR A 242 18.02 0.71 2.04
C THR A 242 19.05 -0.05 1.21
N LEU A 243 19.01 -1.38 1.21
CA LEU A 243 19.84 -2.24 0.37
C LEU A 243 19.21 -2.48 -1.01
N GLY A 244 18.01 -1.95 -1.25
CA GLY A 244 17.23 -2.17 -2.46
C GLY A 244 16.58 -3.55 -2.51
N THR A 245 16.42 -4.21 -1.36
CA THR A 245 15.66 -5.46 -1.25
C THR A 245 14.17 -5.13 -1.23
N ILE A 246 13.40 -5.83 -2.04
CA ILE A 246 11.97 -5.64 -2.19
C ILE A 246 11.23 -6.73 -1.40
N TYR A 247 10.27 -6.34 -0.60
CA TYR A 247 9.35 -7.21 0.11
C TYR A 247 7.97 -7.04 -0.50
N VAL A 248 7.35 -8.12 -0.97
CA VAL A 248 6.10 -8.07 -1.73
C VAL A 248 5.05 -8.97 -1.10
N ALA A 249 3.89 -8.40 -0.79
CA ALA A 249 2.69 -9.16 -0.47
C ALA A 249 2.09 -9.72 -1.77
N GLU A 250 1.96 -11.04 -1.87
CA GLU A 250 1.40 -11.73 -3.02
C GLU A 250 0.01 -12.26 -2.67
N ARG A 251 -0.99 -11.56 -3.18
CA ARG A 251 -2.40 -11.77 -2.79
C ARG A 251 -2.89 -13.18 -3.08
N LEU A 252 -2.66 -13.69 -4.28
CA LEU A 252 -3.18 -14.99 -4.68
C LEU A 252 -2.29 -16.17 -4.26
N SER A 253 -1.00 -15.92 -4.02
CA SER A 253 -0.08 -16.91 -3.44
C SER A 253 -0.15 -17.01 -1.92
N ASN A 254 -0.89 -16.10 -1.25
CA ASN A 254 -1.02 -16.04 0.21
C ASN A 254 0.33 -16.08 0.92
N ARG A 255 1.29 -15.27 0.43
CA ARG A 255 2.65 -15.20 0.97
C ARG A 255 3.22 -13.79 0.88
N VAL A 256 4.30 -13.58 1.61
CA VAL A 256 5.19 -12.45 1.41
C VAL A 256 6.53 -12.99 0.92
N SER A 257 7.03 -12.43 -0.17
CA SER A 257 8.34 -12.78 -0.74
C SER A 257 9.32 -11.62 -0.63
N ARG A 258 10.61 -11.97 -0.46
CA ARG A 258 11.74 -11.05 -0.42
C ARG A 258 12.58 -11.24 -1.68
N TRP A 259 12.86 -10.13 -2.37
CA TRP A 259 13.66 -10.09 -3.60
C TRP A 259 14.87 -9.20 -3.38
N CYS A 260 16.06 -9.80 -3.25
CA CYS A 260 17.30 -9.04 -3.14
C CYS A 260 17.57 -8.27 -4.44
N LYS A 261 18.18 -7.09 -4.33
CA LYS A 261 18.54 -6.27 -5.50
C LYS A 261 19.29 -7.10 -6.56
N GLY A 262 18.74 -7.13 -7.78
CA GLY A 262 19.30 -7.87 -8.92
C GLY A 262 19.10 -9.39 -8.89
N ALA A 263 18.36 -9.93 -7.92
CA ALA A 263 18.07 -11.36 -7.87
C ALA A 263 17.09 -11.78 -8.97
N SER A 264 17.32 -12.94 -9.57
CA SER A 264 16.42 -13.54 -10.57
C SER A 264 15.24 -14.31 -9.96
N GLN A 265 15.24 -14.49 -8.63
CA GLN A 265 14.18 -15.15 -7.86
C GLN A 265 14.11 -14.60 -6.45
N GLY A 266 12.93 -14.68 -5.86
CA GLY A 266 12.67 -14.30 -4.48
C GLY A 266 12.76 -15.48 -3.51
N ASN A 267 12.63 -15.17 -2.22
CA ASN A 267 12.48 -16.15 -1.14
C ASN A 267 11.17 -15.87 -0.39
N VAL A 268 10.40 -16.88 -0.08
CA VAL A 268 9.22 -16.75 0.77
C VAL A 268 9.68 -16.52 2.22
N ILE A 269 9.19 -15.45 2.85
CA ILE A 269 9.54 -15.09 4.23
C ILE A 269 8.37 -15.28 5.21
N VAL A 270 7.13 -15.14 4.74
CA VAL A 270 5.92 -15.32 5.55
C VAL A 270 4.85 -15.99 4.69
N GLY A 271 4.03 -16.87 5.26
CA GLY A 271 2.93 -17.55 4.58
C GLY A 271 3.39 -18.62 3.60
N GLY A 272 2.68 -18.74 2.47
CA GLY A 272 2.98 -19.76 1.45
C GLY A 272 2.58 -21.20 1.85
N LYS A 273 1.85 -21.35 2.96
CA LYS A 273 1.33 -22.64 3.46
C LYS A 273 -0.17 -22.81 3.15
N GLY A 274 -0.61 -22.20 2.06
CA GLY A 274 -2.01 -22.14 1.67
C GLY A 274 -2.76 -20.98 2.33
N LYS A 275 -3.95 -20.70 1.80
CA LYS A 275 -4.86 -19.69 2.34
C LYS A 275 -5.44 -20.17 3.67
N GLY A 276 -5.39 -19.33 4.71
CA GLY A 276 -5.96 -19.72 6.00
C GLY A 276 -5.87 -18.62 7.07
N GLN A 277 -6.29 -19.02 8.29
CA GLN A 277 -6.33 -18.14 9.47
C GLN A 277 -5.38 -18.58 10.58
N GLN A 278 -4.57 -19.62 10.36
CA GLN A 278 -3.56 -20.04 11.33
C GLN A 278 -2.45 -18.98 11.41
N ALA A 279 -1.73 -18.94 12.52
CA ALA A 279 -0.69 -17.94 12.77
C ALA A 279 0.44 -17.93 11.72
N ASN A 280 0.65 -19.05 11.00
CA ASN A 280 1.63 -19.19 9.92
C ASN A 280 1.02 -19.17 8.51
N GLN A 281 -0.27 -18.80 8.40
CA GLN A 281 -0.97 -18.68 7.13
C GLN A 281 -1.38 -17.23 6.87
N LEU A 282 -1.47 -16.86 5.61
CA LEU A 282 -2.03 -15.61 5.15
C LEU A 282 -3.34 -15.87 4.38
N ASN A 283 -4.18 -14.85 4.34
CA ASN A 283 -5.44 -14.88 3.59
C ASN A 283 -5.53 -13.61 2.74
N LEU A 284 -5.18 -13.73 1.47
CA LEU A 284 -5.19 -12.63 0.49
C LEU A 284 -4.47 -11.37 1.04
N PRO A 285 -3.16 -11.44 1.38
CA PRO A 285 -2.44 -10.29 1.94
C PRO A 285 -2.40 -9.13 0.93
N GLU A 286 -2.50 -7.94 1.47
CA GLU A 286 -2.51 -6.69 0.71
C GLU A 286 -1.24 -5.86 1.00
#